data_82471eec28cd51ca66db55cd4815561f
#
_entry.id   82471eec28cd51ca66db55cd4815561f
#
_cell.length_a   1.000
_cell.length_b   1.000
_cell.length_c   1.000
_cell.angle_alpha   90.00
_cell.angle_beta   90.00
_cell.angle_gamma   90.00
#
_symmetry.space_group_name_H-M   'P 1'
#
loop_
_entity.id
_entity.type
_entity.pdbx_description
1 polymer ?
#
loop_
_entity_poly.entity_id
_entity_poly.type
_entity_poly.pdbx_seq_one_letter_code
_entity_poly.pdbx_strand_id
1 'polypeptide(L)'
;YTDVDGVYTTDPRLLPEARKVSQISYDEMLELASLGAGVLHSRSVEFAKRYNVPIHVRHSFSDQTGTRVAADPETSNQAVGGAALIKNEALVTVKGVPDRPGTSLAIFSEIAQEHITVDMIIQNVGADGRANISFTVLDDDLATTRGAIERALVELGSGHIESSTDVAKISVVGLGMAEQTGVADRMFRTLASAGINILMITTSEIKISVLVDREQAQEALRTIHAAFELDKAPTTTVLSETERRRDS
;
A
#
# COMPACT_ATOMS: atom_id res chain seq x y z
N TYR A 1 -4.24 22.63 -9.17
CA TYR A 1 -3.47 22.53 -10.42
C TYR A 1 -2.13 21.85 -10.12
N THR A 2 -1.71 20.98 -11.02
CA THR A 2 -0.51 20.17 -10.89
C THR A 2 0.13 19.99 -12.28
N ASP A 3 1.30 19.37 -12.34
CA ASP A 3 2.01 18.99 -13.56
C ASP A 3 1.56 17.63 -14.15
N VAL A 4 0.63 16.94 -13.46
CA VAL A 4 0.02 15.70 -13.94
C VAL A 4 -1.43 15.92 -14.37
N ASP A 5 -1.91 15.14 -15.30
CA ASP A 5 -3.23 15.27 -15.92
C ASP A 5 -4.33 14.43 -15.23
N GLY A 6 -4.00 13.80 -14.11
CA GLY A 6 -4.92 13.00 -13.29
C GLY A 6 -4.24 11.98 -12.41
N VAL A 7 -5.04 11.09 -11.80
CA VAL A 7 -4.59 9.92 -11.05
C VAL A 7 -4.68 8.71 -11.97
N TYR A 8 -3.69 7.82 -11.90
CA TYR A 8 -3.60 6.62 -12.72
C TYR A 8 -3.69 5.37 -11.86
N THR A 9 -4.03 4.25 -12.46
CA THR A 9 -4.10 2.94 -11.80
C THR A 9 -2.76 2.44 -11.28
N THR A 10 -1.65 2.98 -11.78
CA THR A 10 -0.29 2.98 -11.23
C THR A 10 0.49 4.14 -11.84
N ASP A 11 1.75 4.34 -11.44
CA ASP A 11 2.61 5.38 -12.04
C ASP A 11 2.90 5.08 -13.51
N PRO A 12 2.43 5.91 -14.47
CA PRO A 12 2.64 5.67 -15.90
C PRO A 12 4.10 5.76 -16.34
N ARG A 13 4.99 6.33 -15.51
CA ARG A 13 6.44 6.33 -15.75
C ARG A 13 7.06 4.96 -15.46
N LEU A 14 6.45 4.16 -14.56
CA LEU A 14 6.86 2.79 -14.27
C LEU A 14 6.18 1.77 -15.18
N LEU A 15 4.93 2.03 -15.55
CA LEU A 15 4.12 1.16 -16.39
C LEU A 15 3.27 1.98 -17.37
N PRO A 16 3.68 2.10 -18.66
CA PRO A 16 2.97 2.91 -19.66
C PRO A 16 1.51 2.49 -19.91
N GLU A 17 1.16 1.23 -19.61
CA GLU A 17 -0.19 0.69 -19.74
C GLU A 17 -1.13 1.16 -18.61
N ALA A 18 -0.63 1.93 -17.64
CA ALA A 18 -1.44 2.51 -16.59
C ALA A 18 -2.58 3.37 -17.16
N ARG A 19 -3.79 3.11 -16.72
CA ARG A 19 -4.98 3.84 -17.15
C ARG A 19 -5.24 5.03 -16.23
N LYS A 20 -5.62 6.16 -16.81
CA LYS A 20 -6.12 7.30 -16.03
C LYS A 20 -7.51 6.99 -15.45
N VAL A 21 -7.69 7.23 -14.16
CA VAL A 21 -8.93 7.04 -13.43
C VAL A 21 -9.79 8.31 -13.57
N SER A 22 -11.06 8.17 -13.94
CA SER A 22 -11.96 9.33 -14.08
C SER A 22 -12.46 9.81 -12.71
N GLN A 23 -12.74 8.88 -11.81
CA GLN A 23 -13.19 9.18 -10.45
C GLN A 23 -12.66 8.12 -9.46
N ILE A 24 -12.15 8.59 -8.33
CA ILE A 24 -11.60 7.76 -7.24
C ILE A 24 -12.19 8.21 -5.91
N SER A 25 -12.39 7.28 -4.98
CA SER A 25 -12.84 7.61 -3.63
C SER A 25 -11.74 8.32 -2.82
N TYR A 26 -12.15 9.03 -1.75
CA TYR A 26 -11.17 9.63 -0.84
C TYR A 26 -10.30 8.56 -0.18
N ASP A 27 -10.86 7.40 0.18
CA ASP A 27 -10.14 6.34 0.87
C ASP A 27 -9.09 5.69 -0.01
N GLU A 28 -9.45 5.34 -1.26
CA GLU A 28 -8.48 4.83 -2.24
C GLU A 28 -7.40 5.85 -2.55
N MET A 29 -7.77 7.14 -2.69
CA MET A 29 -6.79 8.20 -2.93
C MET A 29 -5.85 8.41 -1.75
N LEU A 30 -6.34 8.32 -0.50
CA LEU A 30 -5.52 8.37 0.71
C LEU A 30 -4.50 7.23 0.73
N GLU A 31 -4.93 6.00 0.45
CA GLU A 31 -4.03 4.85 0.38
C GLU A 31 -2.98 5.03 -0.73
N LEU A 32 -3.38 5.39 -1.95
CA LEU A 32 -2.43 5.63 -3.04
C LEU A 32 -1.46 6.77 -2.74
N ALA A 33 -1.93 7.86 -2.11
CA ALA A 33 -1.08 8.98 -1.71
C ALA A 33 -0.06 8.58 -0.64
N SER A 34 -0.45 7.73 0.32
CA SER A 34 0.43 7.19 1.36
C SER A 34 1.49 6.24 0.78
N LEU A 35 1.18 5.59 -0.34
CA LEU A 35 2.04 4.67 -1.07
C LEU A 35 2.95 5.37 -2.10
N GLY A 36 3.09 6.69 -2.01
CA GLY A 36 4.03 7.45 -2.85
C GLY A 36 3.51 7.82 -4.24
N ALA A 37 2.22 7.65 -4.52
CA ALA A 37 1.60 8.19 -5.72
C ALA A 37 1.53 9.73 -5.67
N GLY A 38 2.66 10.42 -5.74
CA GLY A 38 2.92 11.84 -5.44
C GLY A 38 2.04 12.91 -6.10
N VAL A 39 0.85 12.53 -6.57
CA VAL A 39 -0.13 13.43 -7.23
C VAL A 39 -0.80 14.37 -6.23
N LEU A 40 -1.17 13.87 -5.06
CA LEU A 40 -1.80 14.62 -3.99
C LEU A 40 -1.12 14.29 -2.65
N HIS A 41 -0.98 15.30 -1.80
CA HIS A 41 -0.55 15.08 -0.43
C HIS A 41 -1.68 14.49 0.40
N SER A 42 -1.41 13.41 1.17
CA SER A 42 -2.43 12.69 1.98
C SER A 42 -3.26 13.61 2.88
N ARG A 43 -2.63 14.59 3.55
CA ARG A 43 -3.35 15.59 4.38
C ARG A 43 -4.38 16.39 3.59
N SER A 44 -4.10 16.74 2.32
CA SER A 44 -5.06 17.48 1.49
C SER A 44 -6.29 16.64 1.18
N VAL A 45 -6.09 15.34 0.94
CA VAL A 45 -7.18 14.39 0.70
C VAL A 45 -7.97 14.16 1.99
N GLU A 46 -7.30 14.02 3.14
CA GLU A 46 -7.93 13.87 4.45
C GLU A 46 -8.84 15.05 4.79
N PHE A 47 -8.36 16.28 4.60
CA PHE A 47 -9.19 17.48 4.79
C PHE A 47 -10.38 17.51 3.84
N ALA A 48 -10.17 17.20 2.56
CA ALA A 48 -11.25 17.15 1.58
C ALA A 48 -12.33 16.11 1.96
N LYS A 49 -11.90 14.92 2.41
CA LYS A 49 -12.80 13.90 2.94
C LYS A 49 -13.59 14.40 4.15
N ARG A 50 -12.91 15.00 5.13
CA ARG A 50 -13.52 15.50 6.38
C ARG A 50 -14.64 16.51 6.13
N TYR A 51 -14.46 17.36 5.13
CA TYR A 51 -15.42 18.43 4.80
C TYR A 51 -16.28 18.10 3.58
N ASN A 52 -16.17 16.89 3.04
CA ASN A 52 -16.87 16.43 1.83
C ASN A 52 -16.69 17.38 0.64
N VAL A 53 -15.47 17.87 0.44
CA VAL A 53 -15.10 18.77 -0.66
C VAL A 53 -14.47 17.95 -1.80
N PRO A 54 -15.09 17.87 -2.97
CA PRO A 54 -14.48 17.16 -4.10
C PRO A 54 -13.20 17.84 -4.56
N ILE A 55 -12.15 17.05 -4.83
CA ILE A 55 -10.92 17.52 -5.45
C ILE A 55 -10.96 17.15 -6.92
N HIS A 56 -10.55 18.07 -7.79
CA HIS A 56 -10.39 17.81 -9.21
C HIS A 56 -8.91 17.96 -9.59
N VAL A 57 -8.24 16.85 -9.86
CA VAL A 57 -6.84 16.80 -10.28
C VAL A 57 -6.77 17.04 -11.79
N ARG A 58 -6.15 18.15 -12.21
CA ARG A 58 -6.02 18.54 -13.62
C ARG A 58 -4.65 19.13 -13.88
N HIS A 59 -4.12 18.88 -15.06
CA HIS A 59 -2.90 19.50 -15.54
C HIS A 59 -3.10 21.02 -15.74
N SER A 60 -2.12 21.83 -15.29
CA SER A 60 -2.23 23.29 -15.29
C SER A 60 -2.31 23.90 -16.70
N PHE A 61 -1.77 23.23 -17.70
CA PHE A 61 -1.65 23.72 -19.07
C PHE A 61 -2.38 22.85 -20.10
N SER A 62 -3.39 22.07 -19.68
CA SER A 62 -4.16 21.20 -20.57
C SER A 62 -5.64 21.29 -20.26
N ASP A 63 -6.48 21.20 -21.30
CA ASP A 63 -7.94 21.14 -21.18
C ASP A 63 -8.46 19.72 -21.01
N GLN A 64 -7.58 18.72 -20.87
CA GLN A 64 -7.99 17.34 -20.65
C GLN A 64 -8.80 17.18 -19.35
N THR A 65 -9.77 16.29 -19.42
CA THR A 65 -10.52 15.88 -18.22
C THR A 65 -9.54 15.15 -17.26
N GLY A 66 -9.45 15.66 -16.05
CA GLY A 66 -8.61 15.06 -15.01
C GLY A 66 -9.32 13.95 -14.25
N THR A 67 -8.87 13.73 -13.02
CA THR A 67 -9.48 12.78 -12.08
C THR A 67 -10.25 13.54 -11.01
N ARG A 68 -11.49 13.09 -10.71
CA ARG A 68 -12.28 13.59 -9.60
C ARG A 68 -12.09 12.69 -8.38
N VAL A 69 -11.74 13.28 -7.23
CA VAL A 69 -11.70 12.61 -5.93
C VAL A 69 -12.94 13.03 -5.16
N ALA A 70 -13.81 12.09 -4.78
CA ALA A 70 -15.09 12.35 -4.13
C ALA A 70 -15.49 11.16 -3.23
N ALA A 71 -16.61 11.28 -2.49
CA ALA A 71 -17.08 10.20 -1.63
C ALA A 71 -17.45 8.92 -2.41
N ASP A 72 -18.13 9.11 -3.55
CA ASP A 72 -18.59 7.99 -4.38
C ASP A 72 -17.54 7.69 -5.46
N PRO A 73 -16.94 6.49 -5.49
CA PRO A 73 -16.06 6.08 -6.57
C PRO A 73 -16.83 5.89 -7.88
N GLU A 74 -16.11 5.82 -8.98
CA GLU A 74 -16.66 5.27 -10.22
C GLU A 74 -17.19 3.87 -9.90
N THR A 75 -18.50 3.64 -10.11
CA THR A 75 -19.11 2.33 -9.85
C THR A 75 -18.46 1.28 -10.72
N SER A 76 -17.47 0.58 -10.19
CA SER A 76 -16.77 -0.47 -10.89
C SER A 76 -16.99 -1.78 -10.15
N ASN A 77 -17.24 -2.86 -10.90
CA ASN A 77 -17.25 -4.22 -10.36
C ASN A 77 -15.83 -4.74 -10.08
N GLN A 78 -14.81 -3.90 -10.22
CA GLN A 78 -13.43 -4.28 -9.95
C GLN A 78 -13.14 -4.16 -8.45
N ALA A 79 -12.63 -5.25 -7.85
CA ALA A 79 -12.23 -5.26 -6.45
C ALA A 79 -11.03 -4.33 -6.18
N VAL A 80 -10.18 -4.14 -7.20
CA VAL A 80 -8.94 -3.34 -7.13
C VAL A 80 -9.03 -2.19 -8.11
N GLY A 81 -8.84 -0.96 -7.61
CA GLY A 81 -8.85 0.26 -8.41
C GLY A 81 -7.46 0.76 -8.82
N GLY A 82 -6.41 0.30 -8.13
CA GLY A 82 -5.04 0.70 -8.42
C GLY A 82 -3.98 -0.13 -7.73
N ALA A 83 -2.74 0.03 -8.19
CA ALA A 83 -1.55 -0.58 -7.63
C ALA A 83 -0.43 0.45 -7.45
N ALA A 84 0.36 0.33 -6.41
CA ALA A 84 1.50 1.20 -6.14
C ALA A 84 2.76 0.39 -5.85
N LEU A 85 3.92 0.94 -6.25
CA LEU A 85 5.23 0.38 -5.99
C LEU A 85 6.09 1.39 -5.23
N ILE A 86 6.60 0.98 -4.07
CA ILE A 86 7.59 1.73 -3.29
C ILE A 86 8.90 0.95 -3.29
N LYS A 87 9.97 1.60 -3.77
CA LYS A 87 11.33 1.01 -3.84
C LYS A 87 12.24 1.49 -2.70
N ASN A 88 11.88 2.55 -2.02
CA ASN A 88 12.67 3.13 -0.92
C ASN A 88 12.20 2.54 0.42
N GLU A 89 12.34 1.22 0.56
CA GLU A 89 11.95 0.46 1.75
C GLU A 89 13.13 -0.37 2.26
N ALA A 90 13.27 -0.46 3.56
CA ALA A 90 14.16 -1.38 4.25
C ALA A 90 13.36 -2.32 5.14
N LEU A 91 13.64 -3.61 5.03
CA LEU A 91 13.13 -4.63 5.95
C LEU A 91 14.08 -4.72 7.16
N VAL A 92 13.51 -4.63 8.34
CA VAL A 92 14.21 -4.82 9.61
C VAL A 92 13.57 -5.97 10.36
N THR A 93 14.36 -6.89 10.85
CA THR A 93 13.90 -8.01 11.70
C THR A 93 14.69 -8.05 12.98
N VAL A 94 14.01 -7.87 14.10
CA VAL A 94 14.58 -8.06 15.45
C VAL A 94 14.28 -9.48 15.87
N LYS A 95 15.32 -10.32 15.95
CA LYS A 95 15.18 -11.75 16.21
C LYS A 95 15.55 -12.11 17.65
N GLY A 96 14.86 -13.10 18.21
CA GLY A 96 15.21 -13.71 19.48
C GLY A 96 15.00 -12.83 20.70
N VAL A 97 14.07 -11.88 20.66
CA VAL A 97 13.67 -11.07 21.80
C VAL A 97 12.73 -11.86 22.73
N PRO A 98 12.65 -11.53 24.04
CA PRO A 98 11.76 -12.22 24.98
C PRO A 98 10.29 -12.06 24.54
N ASP A 99 9.52 -13.15 24.52
CA ASP A 99 8.07 -13.09 24.31
C ASP A 99 7.38 -12.78 25.63
N ARG A 100 7.29 -11.49 25.97
CA ARG A 100 6.62 -11.00 27.18
C ARG A 100 6.01 -9.63 26.94
N PRO A 101 5.00 -9.24 27.74
CA PRO A 101 4.45 -7.88 27.68
C PRO A 101 5.54 -6.82 27.85
N GLY A 102 5.51 -5.80 27.00
CA GLY A 102 6.48 -4.70 26.99
C GLY A 102 7.62 -4.83 25.99
N THR A 103 7.89 -6.01 25.41
CA THR A 103 8.98 -6.18 24.42
C THR A 103 8.78 -5.31 23.19
N SER A 104 7.60 -5.35 22.57
CA SER A 104 7.30 -4.50 21.41
C SER A 104 7.30 -3.02 21.80
N LEU A 105 6.79 -2.68 22.99
CA LEU A 105 6.82 -1.31 23.50
C LEU A 105 8.26 -0.78 23.58
N ALA A 106 9.19 -1.53 24.16
CA ALA A 106 10.58 -1.13 24.30
C ALA A 106 11.21 -0.80 22.93
N ILE A 107 10.98 -1.65 21.92
CA ILE A 107 11.53 -1.46 20.57
C ILE A 107 10.89 -0.24 19.88
N PHE A 108 9.57 -0.20 19.81
CA PHE A 108 8.89 0.86 19.05
C PHE A 108 8.88 2.23 19.76
N SER A 109 9.04 2.29 21.09
CA SER A 109 9.23 3.55 21.80
C SER A 109 10.56 4.22 21.43
N GLU A 110 11.65 3.46 21.33
CA GLU A 110 12.93 3.99 20.89
C GLU A 110 12.89 4.51 19.44
N ILE A 111 12.22 3.76 18.54
CA ILE A 111 12.02 4.19 17.15
C ILE A 111 11.16 5.45 17.07
N ALA A 112 10.09 5.52 17.87
CA ALA A 112 9.19 6.68 17.89
C ALA A 112 9.86 7.96 18.42
N GLN A 113 10.83 7.88 19.33
CA GLN A 113 11.64 9.01 19.79
C GLN A 113 12.47 9.62 18.66
N GLU A 114 12.87 8.84 17.68
CA GLU A 114 13.58 9.29 16.48
C GLU A 114 12.63 9.83 15.38
N HIS A 115 11.31 9.87 15.64
CA HIS A 115 10.28 10.31 14.70
C HIS A 115 10.20 9.48 13.41
N ILE A 116 10.62 8.23 13.43
CA ILE A 116 10.61 7.30 12.30
C ILE A 116 9.24 6.67 12.15
N THR A 117 8.72 6.69 10.92
CA THR A 117 7.48 6.00 10.57
C THR A 117 7.78 4.54 10.25
N VAL A 118 7.03 3.65 10.90
CA VAL A 118 7.13 2.20 10.70
C VAL A 118 5.90 1.72 9.94
N ASP A 119 6.10 0.81 8.99
CA ASP A 119 5.02 0.15 8.24
C ASP A 119 5.19 -1.38 8.27
N MET A 120 4.20 -2.13 7.82
CA MET A 120 4.21 -3.60 7.67
C MET A 120 4.72 -4.36 8.92
N ILE A 121 4.18 -4.11 10.10
CA ILE A 121 4.65 -4.78 11.34
C ILE A 121 4.11 -6.21 11.41
N ILE A 122 5.00 -7.21 11.60
CA ILE A 122 4.68 -8.62 11.83
C ILE A 122 5.47 -9.13 13.03
N GLN A 123 4.78 -9.77 13.97
CA GLN A 123 5.40 -10.45 15.09
C GLN A 123 5.10 -11.94 15.02
N ASN A 124 6.13 -12.77 15.09
CA ASN A 124 6.03 -14.22 15.19
C ASN A 124 6.61 -14.69 16.52
N VAL A 125 5.88 -15.56 17.21
CA VAL A 125 6.29 -16.16 18.48
C VAL A 125 6.77 -17.58 18.25
N GLY A 126 8.01 -17.87 18.69
CA GLY A 126 8.61 -19.20 18.66
C GLY A 126 8.18 -20.06 19.86
N ALA A 127 8.36 -21.39 19.73
CA ALA A 127 8.04 -22.33 20.80
C ALA A 127 9.00 -22.24 22.02
N ASP A 128 10.10 -21.52 21.87
CA ASP A 128 11.15 -21.31 22.88
C ASP A 128 10.92 -20.07 23.79
N GLY A 129 9.73 -19.45 23.70
CA GLY A 129 9.41 -18.22 24.46
C GLY A 129 10.15 -16.99 23.92
N ARG A 130 10.59 -17.02 22.67
CA ARG A 130 11.21 -15.90 21.97
C ARG A 130 10.32 -15.45 20.81
N ALA A 131 10.36 -14.15 20.53
CA ALA A 131 9.67 -13.55 19.40
C ALA A 131 10.65 -13.01 18.37
N ASN A 132 10.18 -12.95 17.12
CA ASN A 132 10.81 -12.20 16.05
C ASN A 132 9.82 -11.10 15.61
N ILE A 133 10.31 -9.87 15.50
CA ILE A 133 9.51 -8.72 15.09
C ILE A 133 10.12 -8.19 13.81
N SER A 134 9.37 -8.25 12.72
CA SER A 134 9.75 -7.74 11.42
C SER A 134 8.89 -6.54 11.07
N PHE A 135 9.49 -5.52 10.48
CA PHE A 135 8.79 -4.33 10.02
C PHE A 135 9.57 -3.63 8.91
N THR A 136 8.93 -2.69 8.22
CA THR A 136 9.60 -1.86 7.22
C THR A 136 9.71 -0.41 7.69
N VAL A 137 10.76 0.24 7.23
CA VAL A 137 11.02 1.68 7.35
C VAL A 137 11.52 2.19 6.00
N LEU A 138 11.62 3.51 5.82
CA LEU A 138 12.30 4.04 4.65
C LEU A 138 13.81 3.72 4.70
N ASP A 139 14.42 3.50 3.53
CA ASP A 139 15.87 3.23 3.42
C ASP A 139 16.70 4.28 4.16
N ASP A 140 16.33 5.56 4.05
CA ASP A 140 17.05 6.68 4.65
C ASP A 140 17.02 6.64 6.19
N ASP A 141 16.00 6.01 6.78
CA ASP A 141 15.83 5.88 8.22
C ASP A 141 16.50 4.64 8.81
N LEU A 142 17.02 3.72 7.97
CA LEU A 142 17.54 2.43 8.42
C LEU A 142 18.64 2.55 9.46
N ALA A 143 19.61 3.44 9.24
CA ALA A 143 20.77 3.59 10.16
C ALA A 143 20.30 4.07 11.54
N THR A 144 19.42 5.06 11.60
CA THR A 144 18.84 5.60 12.83
C THR A 144 17.97 4.55 13.53
N THR A 145 17.16 3.81 12.75
CA THR A 145 16.33 2.69 13.26
C THR A 145 17.18 1.63 13.94
N ARG A 146 18.28 1.22 13.34
CA ARG A 146 19.20 0.24 13.93
C ARG A 146 19.76 0.72 15.28
N GLY A 147 20.20 1.98 15.37
CA GLY A 147 20.66 2.57 16.62
C GLY A 147 19.60 2.60 17.71
N ALA A 148 18.35 2.92 17.35
CA ALA A 148 17.22 2.88 18.28
C ALA A 148 16.96 1.45 18.79
N ILE A 149 16.95 0.45 17.91
CA ILE A 149 16.76 -0.95 18.31
C ILE A 149 17.91 -1.44 19.18
N GLU A 150 19.15 -1.09 18.90
CA GLU A 150 20.31 -1.48 19.73
C GLU A 150 20.14 -0.99 21.18
N ARG A 151 19.62 0.22 21.40
CA ARG A 151 19.29 0.73 22.75
C ARG A 151 18.22 -0.13 23.42
N ALA A 152 17.13 -0.45 22.69
CA ALA A 152 16.08 -1.32 23.22
C ALA A 152 16.60 -2.73 23.59
N LEU A 153 17.50 -3.31 22.76
CA LEU A 153 18.06 -4.63 23.01
C LEU A 153 18.94 -4.69 24.26
N VAL A 154 19.59 -3.59 24.63
CA VAL A 154 20.31 -3.50 25.92
C VAL A 154 19.35 -3.67 27.10
N GLU A 155 18.18 -3.03 27.07
CA GLU A 155 17.15 -3.17 28.10
C GLU A 155 16.52 -4.57 28.11
N LEU A 156 16.25 -5.13 26.92
CA LEU A 156 15.64 -6.45 26.78
C LEU A 156 16.57 -7.61 27.16
N GLY A 157 17.89 -7.38 27.08
CA GLY A 157 18.93 -8.34 27.47
C GLY A 157 19.15 -9.47 26.47
N SER A 158 18.46 -9.49 25.33
CA SER A 158 18.64 -10.49 24.26
C SER A 158 18.03 -10.02 22.94
N GLY A 159 18.49 -10.64 21.85
CA GLY A 159 18.05 -10.37 20.48
C GLY A 159 19.18 -9.86 19.61
N HIS A 160 18.93 -9.85 18.30
CA HIS A 160 19.84 -9.28 17.31
C HIS A 160 19.03 -8.72 16.12
N ILE A 161 19.68 -7.87 15.34
CA ILE A 161 19.06 -7.16 14.21
C ILE A 161 19.56 -7.76 12.90
N GLU A 162 18.63 -8.13 12.02
CA GLU A 162 18.89 -8.36 10.61
C GLU A 162 18.17 -7.26 9.80
N SER A 163 18.76 -6.84 8.70
CA SER A 163 18.13 -5.84 7.84
C SER A 163 18.52 -6.02 6.38
N SER A 164 17.65 -5.64 5.46
CA SER A 164 17.89 -5.62 4.02
C SER A 164 17.26 -4.40 3.40
N THR A 165 17.98 -3.76 2.48
CA THR A 165 17.47 -2.70 1.60
C THR A 165 17.10 -3.22 0.21
N ASP A 166 17.39 -4.51 -0.08
CA ASP A 166 17.10 -5.13 -1.37
C ASP A 166 15.63 -5.56 -1.50
N VAL A 167 14.74 -4.75 -0.97
CA VAL A 167 13.30 -5.02 -0.94
C VAL A 167 12.51 -3.88 -1.57
N ALA A 168 11.30 -4.20 -2.01
CA ALA A 168 10.33 -3.22 -2.48
C ALA A 168 8.92 -3.67 -2.09
N LYS A 169 8.06 -2.69 -1.81
CA LYS A 169 6.66 -2.93 -1.44
C LYS A 169 5.75 -2.68 -2.62
N ILE A 170 4.88 -3.64 -2.91
CA ILE A 170 3.80 -3.52 -3.89
C ILE A 170 2.47 -3.64 -3.16
N SER A 171 1.60 -2.69 -3.42
CA SER A 171 0.27 -2.65 -2.81
C SER A 171 -0.79 -2.57 -3.88
N VAL A 172 -1.87 -3.34 -3.72
CA VAL A 172 -3.12 -3.17 -4.46
C VAL A 172 -4.13 -2.50 -3.54
N VAL A 173 -4.90 -1.57 -4.10
CA VAL A 173 -5.88 -0.76 -3.37
C VAL A 173 -7.22 -0.82 -4.10
N GLY A 174 -8.32 -0.97 -3.35
CA GLY A 174 -9.67 -0.90 -3.90
C GLY A 174 -10.74 -1.13 -2.84
N LEU A 175 -11.79 -0.31 -2.85
CA LEU A 175 -12.93 -0.44 -1.93
C LEU A 175 -13.66 -1.78 -2.10
N GLY A 176 -13.73 -2.31 -3.32
CA GLY A 176 -14.40 -3.58 -3.60
C GLY A 176 -13.71 -4.80 -2.95
N MET A 177 -12.51 -4.66 -2.40
CA MET A 177 -11.80 -5.76 -1.74
C MET A 177 -12.49 -6.24 -0.47
N ALA A 178 -13.18 -5.35 0.26
CA ALA A 178 -13.92 -5.69 1.46
C ALA A 178 -15.10 -6.64 1.18
N GLU A 179 -15.67 -6.55 -0.02
CA GLU A 179 -16.88 -7.30 -0.41
C GLU A 179 -16.57 -8.51 -1.31
N GLN A 180 -15.38 -8.57 -1.91
CA GLN A 180 -14.99 -9.61 -2.86
C GLN A 180 -13.94 -10.55 -2.29
N THR A 181 -14.24 -11.84 -2.32
CA THR A 181 -13.27 -12.89 -1.95
C THR A 181 -12.29 -13.17 -3.10
N GLY A 182 -11.09 -13.67 -2.75
CA GLY A 182 -10.14 -14.16 -3.74
C GLY A 182 -9.13 -13.13 -4.27
N VAL A 183 -9.18 -11.86 -3.83
CA VAL A 183 -8.19 -10.84 -4.25
C VAL A 183 -6.78 -11.25 -3.84
N ALA A 184 -6.59 -11.68 -2.60
CA ALA A 184 -5.30 -12.18 -2.11
C ALA A 184 -4.83 -13.42 -2.89
N ASP A 185 -5.71 -14.39 -3.13
CA ASP A 185 -5.40 -15.60 -3.92
C ASP A 185 -4.94 -15.22 -5.34
N ARG A 186 -5.66 -14.31 -6.00
CA ARG A 186 -5.29 -13.82 -7.35
C ARG A 186 -3.91 -13.17 -7.35
N MET A 187 -3.63 -12.30 -6.37
CA MET A 187 -2.34 -11.64 -6.23
C MET A 187 -1.21 -12.64 -6.01
N PHE A 188 -1.40 -13.60 -5.09
CA PHE A 188 -0.37 -14.58 -4.75
C PHE A 188 -0.12 -15.59 -5.87
N ARG A 189 -1.17 -16.06 -6.57
CA ARG A 189 -1.02 -16.91 -7.76
C ARG A 189 -0.26 -16.19 -8.85
N THR A 190 -0.55 -14.91 -9.08
CA THR A 190 0.13 -14.10 -10.10
C THR A 190 1.63 -14.02 -9.81
N LEU A 191 2.02 -13.68 -8.59
CA LEU A 191 3.42 -13.59 -8.19
C LEU A 191 4.11 -14.96 -8.26
N ALA A 192 3.46 -16.01 -7.76
CA ALA A 192 4.00 -17.37 -7.82
C ALA A 192 4.22 -17.84 -9.27
N SER A 193 3.28 -17.56 -10.19
CA SER A 193 3.39 -17.91 -11.60
C SER A 193 4.52 -17.14 -12.31
N ALA A 194 4.85 -15.96 -11.82
CA ALA A 194 5.98 -15.15 -12.30
C ALA A 194 7.33 -15.54 -11.62
N GLY A 195 7.33 -16.51 -10.71
CA GLY A 195 8.54 -16.91 -9.96
C GLY A 195 9.00 -15.86 -8.95
N ILE A 196 8.10 -14.98 -8.49
CA ILE A 196 8.41 -13.90 -7.55
C ILE A 196 8.04 -14.36 -6.14
N ASN A 197 9.03 -14.37 -5.25
CA ASN A 197 8.83 -14.72 -3.86
C ASN A 197 8.28 -13.56 -3.04
N ILE A 198 7.41 -13.87 -2.07
CA ILE A 198 6.84 -12.89 -1.14
C ILE A 198 7.59 -13.01 0.19
N LEU A 199 8.19 -11.91 0.64
CA LEU A 199 8.96 -11.84 1.88
C LEU A 199 8.08 -11.49 3.09
N MET A 200 7.06 -10.64 2.87
CA MET A 200 6.14 -10.17 3.91
C MET A 200 4.78 -9.82 3.28
N ILE A 201 3.72 -9.96 4.06
CA ILE A 201 2.35 -9.63 3.65
C ILE A 201 1.69 -8.82 4.75
N THR A 202 0.98 -7.75 4.38
CA THR A 202 0.02 -7.07 5.25
C THR A 202 -1.27 -6.79 4.50
N THR A 203 -2.38 -6.77 5.23
CA THR A 203 -3.71 -6.53 4.66
C THR A 203 -4.51 -5.56 5.51
N SER A 204 -5.35 -4.78 4.86
CA SER A 204 -6.44 -4.01 5.47
C SER A 204 -7.75 -4.29 4.70
N GLU A 205 -8.82 -3.59 5.02
CA GLU A 205 -10.10 -3.75 4.32
C GLU A 205 -10.02 -3.39 2.83
N ILE A 206 -9.17 -2.42 2.48
CA ILE A 206 -9.08 -1.88 1.11
C ILE A 206 -7.69 -1.96 0.50
N LYS A 207 -6.75 -2.67 1.16
CA LYS A 207 -5.35 -2.76 0.71
C LYS A 207 -4.75 -4.12 1.02
N ILE A 208 -4.00 -4.68 0.07
CA ILE A 208 -3.07 -5.80 0.28
C ILE A 208 -1.70 -5.33 -0.15
N SER A 209 -0.72 -5.44 0.74
CA SER A 209 0.68 -5.11 0.47
C SER A 209 1.55 -6.36 0.59
N VAL A 210 2.46 -6.52 -0.33
CA VAL A 210 3.51 -7.54 -0.30
C VAL A 210 4.88 -6.90 -0.41
N LEU A 211 5.85 -7.47 0.30
CA LEU A 211 7.25 -7.14 0.14
C LEU A 211 7.88 -8.22 -0.74
N VAL A 212 8.66 -7.80 -1.74
CA VAL A 212 9.35 -8.66 -2.69
C VAL A 212 10.80 -8.18 -2.84
N ASP A 213 11.65 -8.97 -3.50
CA ASP A 213 12.98 -8.53 -3.87
C ASP A 213 12.93 -7.31 -4.81
N ARG A 214 13.78 -6.31 -4.54
CA ARG A 214 13.81 -5.03 -5.27
C ARG A 214 14.03 -5.21 -6.77
N GLU A 215 14.86 -6.16 -7.16
CA GLU A 215 15.14 -6.46 -8.57
C GLU A 215 13.91 -6.97 -9.32
N GLN A 216 13.02 -7.69 -8.63
CA GLN A 216 11.79 -8.24 -9.23
C GLN A 216 10.59 -7.29 -9.12
N ALA A 217 10.73 -6.15 -8.47
CA ALA A 217 9.62 -5.26 -8.12
C ALA A 217 8.85 -4.71 -9.33
N GLN A 218 9.55 -4.39 -10.42
CA GLN A 218 8.91 -3.83 -11.61
C GLN A 218 8.12 -4.91 -12.37
N GLU A 219 8.66 -6.12 -12.44
CA GLU A 219 7.95 -7.26 -13.02
C GLU A 219 6.74 -7.65 -12.17
N ALA A 220 6.88 -7.62 -10.84
CA ALA A 220 5.78 -7.85 -9.92
C ALA A 220 4.65 -6.83 -10.10
N LEU A 221 4.97 -5.53 -10.22
CA LEU A 221 3.97 -4.50 -10.51
C LEU A 221 3.27 -4.77 -11.83
N ARG A 222 4.01 -5.06 -12.89
CA ARG A 222 3.48 -5.32 -14.23
C ARG A 222 2.52 -6.52 -14.25
N THR A 223 2.91 -7.63 -13.64
CA THR A 223 2.09 -8.85 -13.61
C THR A 223 0.83 -8.67 -12.75
N ILE A 224 0.94 -8.00 -11.60
CA ILE A 224 -0.21 -7.67 -10.75
C ILE A 224 -1.17 -6.74 -11.48
N HIS A 225 -0.68 -5.66 -12.11
CA HIS A 225 -1.50 -4.71 -12.85
C HIS A 225 -2.29 -5.40 -13.97
N ALA A 226 -1.63 -6.25 -14.77
CA ALA A 226 -2.28 -7.03 -15.81
C ALA A 226 -3.27 -8.06 -15.25
N ALA A 227 -2.92 -8.75 -14.15
CA ALA A 227 -3.80 -9.73 -13.50
C ALA A 227 -5.10 -9.10 -13.00
N PHE A 228 -5.07 -7.88 -12.49
CA PHE A 228 -6.27 -7.16 -12.04
C PHE A 228 -6.92 -6.33 -13.15
N GLU A 229 -6.45 -6.45 -14.41
CA GLU A 229 -7.01 -5.75 -15.59
C GLU A 229 -7.09 -4.23 -15.40
N LEU A 230 -6.09 -3.65 -14.72
CA LEU A 230 -6.08 -2.23 -14.37
C LEU A 230 -5.84 -1.31 -15.59
N ASP A 231 -5.39 -1.87 -16.71
CA ASP A 231 -5.30 -1.21 -18.01
C ASP A 231 -6.66 -1.02 -18.69
N LYS A 232 -7.67 -1.80 -18.30
CA LYS A 232 -9.01 -1.78 -18.89
C LYS A 232 -9.93 -0.80 -18.16
N ALA A 233 -10.86 -0.21 -18.92
CA ALA A 233 -11.93 0.58 -18.32
C ALA A 233 -12.82 -0.33 -17.46
N PRO A 234 -13.31 0.14 -16.28
CA PRO A 234 -14.24 -0.62 -15.47
C PRO A 234 -15.50 -0.95 -16.27
N THR A 235 -15.96 -2.19 -16.14
CA THR A 235 -17.22 -2.61 -16.75
C THR A 235 -18.37 -1.99 -15.95
N THR A 236 -19.00 -0.96 -16.48
CA THR A 236 -20.21 -0.38 -15.86
C THR A 236 -21.35 -1.37 -16.05
N THR A 237 -21.75 -2.08 -15.00
CA THR A 237 -23.02 -2.80 -15.00
C THR A 237 -24.12 -1.75 -14.93
N VAL A 238 -24.67 -1.38 -16.07
CA VAL A 238 -25.90 -0.58 -16.13
C VAL A 238 -26.99 -1.46 -15.53
N LEU A 239 -27.34 -1.23 -14.27
CA LEU A 239 -28.59 -1.77 -13.71
C LEU A 239 -29.71 -1.30 -14.63
N SER A 240 -30.37 -2.25 -15.31
CA SER A 240 -31.43 -1.95 -16.25
C SER A 240 -32.54 -1.17 -15.50
N GLU A 241 -33.13 -0.18 -16.14
CA GLU A 241 -34.20 0.68 -15.59
C GLU A 241 -35.39 -0.14 -15.03
N THR A 242 -35.42 -1.44 -15.32
CA THR A 242 -36.45 -2.40 -14.88
C THR A 242 -36.33 -2.75 -13.38
N GLU A 243 -35.15 -2.64 -12.78
CA GLU A 243 -34.96 -2.95 -11.34
C GLU A 243 -35.29 -1.75 -10.44
N ARG A 244 -35.11 -0.52 -10.94
CA ARG A 244 -35.49 0.72 -10.19
C ARG A 244 -36.99 0.92 -9.97
N ARG A 245 -37.84 0.16 -10.68
CA ARG A 245 -39.33 0.24 -10.55
C ARG A 245 -39.91 -0.77 -9.57
N ARG A 246 -39.12 -1.60 -8.93
CA ARG A 246 -39.61 -2.58 -7.94
C ARG A 246 -39.53 -2.12 -6.49
N ASP A 247 -38.81 -1.02 -6.23
CA ASP A 247 -38.63 -0.46 -4.88
C ASP A 247 -39.28 0.95 -4.71
N SER A 248 -40.27 1.28 -5.54
CA SER A 248 -41.07 2.48 -5.41
C SER A 248 -42.56 2.19 -5.16
#